data_757b69dbc08cf555e6f54ea5657e7ba6
#
_entry.id   757b69dbc08cf555e6f54ea5657e7ba6
#
_cell.length_a   1.000
_cell.length_b   1.000
_cell.length_c   1.000
_cell.angle_alpha   90.00
_cell.angle_beta   90.00
_cell.angle_gamma   90.00
#
_symmetry.space_group_name_H-M   'P 1'
#
loop_
_entity.id
_entity.type
_entity.pdbx_description
1 polymer ?
#
loop_
_entity_poly.entity_id
_entity_poly.type
_entity_poly.pdbx_seq_one_letter_code
_entity_poly.pdbx_strand_id
1 'polypeptide(L)'
;MTVINPKSISGITSITLPSGGDNVLTIHTNDGVERFRVDSSGNVKVGSAATISQDGDVFFTGVCTATTLSGAVAASGLTGAIPVARLTSIPAANIVGVATAGFERSGGFSGGKILQVVQTFLNTAVSLGGVQSYTDISGFTASITPSSASNKILIMLQMNLSTEGEYILKLLRTAAGSTSDVGNSTAGNHTSFTGGFQNTARSGYYDMLDKNLTFLDDAQDTNAHVYKVQWSNITNVNTYLNRTAYSTTTANYSYSGSSSVTLMEVEV
;
A
#
# COMPACT_ATOMS: atom_id res chain seq x y z
N MET A 1 -44.70 -61.79 -5.26
CA MET A 1 -44.67 -60.32 -5.36
C MET A 1 -46.07 -59.82 -5.11
N THR A 2 -46.32 -59.10 -4.04
CA THR A 2 -47.64 -58.51 -3.77
C THR A 2 -47.65 -57.13 -4.40
N VAL A 3 -48.51 -56.91 -5.38
CA VAL A 3 -48.70 -55.62 -6.03
C VAL A 3 -49.94 -54.98 -5.41
N ILE A 4 -49.73 -53.84 -4.76
CA ILE A 4 -50.82 -53.01 -4.27
C ILE A 4 -51.01 -51.91 -5.32
N ASN A 5 -52.13 -51.87 -5.99
CA ASN A 5 -52.44 -50.90 -7.06
C ASN A 5 -53.67 -50.05 -6.70
N PRO A 6 -53.60 -49.24 -5.65
CA PRO A 6 -54.67 -48.32 -5.27
C PRO A 6 -54.47 -46.96 -5.87
N LYS A 7 -55.55 -46.25 -6.13
CA LYS A 7 -55.49 -44.79 -6.48
C LYS A 7 -55.08 -43.94 -5.30
N SER A 8 -55.25 -44.43 -4.08
CA SER A 8 -54.74 -43.81 -2.85
C SER A 8 -54.59 -44.86 -1.74
N ILE A 9 -53.58 -44.69 -0.89
CA ILE A 9 -53.36 -45.48 0.33
C ILE A 9 -53.49 -44.51 1.51
N SER A 10 -54.43 -44.78 2.43
CA SER A 10 -54.61 -43.99 3.64
C SER A 10 -54.53 -44.90 4.86
N GLY A 11 -54.12 -44.34 6.02
CA GLY A 11 -54.06 -45.05 7.28
C GLY A 11 -52.82 -45.95 7.48
N ILE A 12 -51.77 -45.78 6.67
CA ILE A 12 -50.50 -46.49 6.87
C ILE A 12 -49.71 -45.79 7.98
N THR A 13 -49.52 -46.48 9.09
CA THR A 13 -48.70 -45.95 10.23
C THR A 13 -47.23 -46.38 10.14
N SER A 14 -46.92 -47.45 9.39
CA SER A 14 -45.54 -47.89 9.17
C SER A 14 -45.44 -48.75 7.89
N ILE A 15 -44.29 -48.74 7.27
CA ILE A 15 -43.89 -49.70 6.23
C ILE A 15 -42.73 -50.51 6.80
N THR A 16 -42.95 -51.79 7.05
CA THR A 16 -41.94 -52.70 7.59
C THR A 16 -41.52 -53.68 6.52
N LEU A 17 -40.25 -53.85 6.29
CA LEU A 17 -39.68 -54.83 5.41
C LEU A 17 -39.57 -56.17 6.11
N PRO A 18 -39.88 -57.33 5.43
CA PRO A 18 -39.75 -58.64 6.04
C PRO A 18 -38.28 -58.93 6.36
N SER A 19 -38.02 -59.66 7.44
CA SER A 19 -36.68 -60.13 7.78
C SER A 19 -36.16 -61.09 6.69
N GLY A 20 -34.89 -60.89 6.29
CA GLY A 20 -34.26 -61.72 5.25
C GLY A 20 -34.25 -61.10 3.84
N GLY A 21 -34.77 -59.88 3.70
CA GLY A 21 -34.55 -59.03 2.49
C GLY A 21 -33.25 -58.27 2.53
N ASP A 22 -32.95 -57.59 1.47
CA ASP A 22 -31.77 -56.70 1.33
C ASP A 22 -31.83 -55.40 2.12
N ASN A 23 -32.86 -55.26 2.96
CA ASN A 23 -33.08 -54.09 3.86
C ASN A 23 -33.04 -52.74 3.12
N VAL A 24 -33.59 -52.71 1.90
CA VAL A 24 -33.63 -51.50 1.07
C VAL A 24 -35.08 -51.15 0.76
N LEU A 25 -35.46 -49.91 1.06
CA LEU A 25 -36.71 -49.31 0.60
C LEU A 25 -36.47 -48.44 -0.61
N THR A 26 -37.10 -48.71 -1.73
CA THR A 26 -36.99 -47.90 -2.94
C THR A 26 -38.33 -47.38 -3.41
N ILE A 27 -38.34 -46.18 -3.95
CA ILE A 27 -39.48 -45.56 -4.62
C ILE A 27 -39.05 -45.24 -6.04
N HIS A 28 -39.79 -45.79 -6.99
CA HIS A 28 -39.57 -45.58 -8.42
C HIS A 28 -40.69 -44.76 -9.04
N THR A 29 -40.37 -44.00 -10.05
CA THR A 29 -41.35 -43.34 -10.92
C THR A 29 -41.82 -44.29 -11.99
N ASN A 30 -42.86 -43.91 -12.76
CA ASN A 30 -43.48 -44.75 -13.78
C ASN A 30 -42.51 -45.20 -14.90
N ASP A 31 -41.39 -44.53 -15.06
CA ASP A 31 -40.30 -44.85 -15.98
C ASP A 31 -39.34 -45.94 -15.46
N GLY A 32 -39.64 -46.50 -14.26
CA GLY A 32 -38.82 -47.51 -13.61
C GLY A 32 -37.55 -46.93 -12.93
N VAL A 33 -37.35 -45.62 -12.99
CA VAL A 33 -36.16 -44.98 -12.39
C VAL A 33 -36.36 -44.79 -10.87
N GLU A 34 -35.38 -45.22 -10.07
CA GLU A 34 -35.35 -44.99 -8.63
C GLU A 34 -35.18 -43.52 -8.35
N ARG A 35 -36.07 -42.93 -7.54
CA ARG A 35 -36.04 -41.54 -7.15
C ARG A 35 -35.72 -41.34 -5.66
N PHE A 36 -36.02 -42.33 -4.86
CA PHE A 36 -35.78 -42.32 -3.42
C PHE A 36 -35.39 -43.69 -2.93
N ARG A 37 -34.44 -43.78 -2.01
CA ARG A 37 -33.99 -45.02 -1.40
C ARG A 37 -33.66 -44.78 0.07
N VAL A 38 -34.02 -45.72 0.91
CA VAL A 38 -33.34 -45.94 2.20
C VAL A 38 -32.52 -47.21 2.02
N ASP A 39 -31.20 -47.11 2.10
CA ASP A 39 -30.30 -48.25 1.89
C ASP A 39 -30.13 -49.11 3.16
N SER A 40 -29.47 -50.24 3.08
CA SER A 40 -29.23 -51.19 4.17
C SER A 40 -28.39 -50.61 5.31
N SER A 41 -27.71 -49.51 5.10
CA SER A 41 -26.91 -48.77 6.08
C SER A 41 -27.70 -47.62 6.75
N GLY A 42 -28.97 -47.41 6.36
CA GLY A 42 -29.84 -46.39 6.92
C GLY A 42 -29.71 -45.01 6.24
N ASN A 43 -28.95 -44.90 5.14
CA ASN A 43 -28.84 -43.63 4.42
C ASN A 43 -30.09 -43.40 3.54
N VAL A 44 -30.53 -42.14 3.50
CA VAL A 44 -31.58 -41.68 2.57
C VAL A 44 -30.95 -41.09 1.34
N LYS A 45 -31.27 -41.64 0.16
CA LYS A 45 -30.79 -41.18 -1.15
C LYS A 45 -31.93 -40.59 -1.94
N VAL A 46 -31.71 -39.43 -2.56
CA VAL A 46 -32.65 -38.79 -3.48
C VAL A 46 -31.97 -38.65 -4.83
N GLY A 47 -32.32 -39.58 -5.73
CA GLY A 47 -31.64 -39.71 -7.02
C GLY A 47 -30.12 -39.94 -6.84
N SER A 48 -29.33 -39.39 -7.72
CA SER A 48 -27.85 -39.45 -7.67
C SER A 48 -27.21 -38.22 -7.01
N ALA A 49 -27.98 -37.20 -6.66
CA ALA A 49 -27.46 -35.89 -6.30
C ALA A 49 -27.47 -35.59 -4.80
N ALA A 50 -28.25 -36.30 -4.01
CA ALA A 50 -28.32 -36.06 -2.56
C ALA A 50 -28.32 -37.36 -1.77
N THR A 51 -27.57 -37.37 -0.66
CA THR A 51 -27.57 -38.48 0.32
C THR A 51 -27.61 -37.86 1.72
N ILE A 52 -28.50 -38.39 2.56
CA ILE A 52 -28.50 -38.11 4.01
C ILE A 52 -28.00 -39.41 4.66
N SER A 53 -26.85 -39.33 5.33
CA SER A 53 -26.28 -40.48 6.07
C SER A 53 -27.09 -40.83 7.28
N GLN A 54 -26.88 -42.03 7.80
CA GLN A 54 -27.49 -42.47 9.06
C GLN A 54 -27.10 -41.57 10.25
N ASP A 55 -25.91 -40.90 10.19
CA ASP A 55 -25.42 -39.99 11.21
C ASP A 55 -25.98 -38.57 11.09
N GLY A 56 -26.79 -38.32 10.03
CA GLY A 56 -27.43 -37.03 9.76
C GLY A 56 -26.64 -36.09 8.85
N ASP A 57 -25.50 -36.51 8.32
CA ASP A 57 -24.74 -35.74 7.34
C ASP A 57 -25.46 -35.70 6.00
N VAL A 58 -25.42 -34.54 5.32
CA VAL A 58 -26.05 -34.33 4.02
C VAL A 58 -24.98 -34.07 2.96
N PHE A 59 -24.92 -34.95 1.96
CA PHE A 59 -24.00 -34.84 0.83
C PHE A 59 -24.77 -34.46 -0.43
N PHE A 60 -24.29 -33.40 -1.12
CA PHE A 60 -24.78 -32.97 -2.42
C PHE A 60 -23.67 -33.10 -3.44
N THR A 61 -23.95 -33.72 -4.59
CA THR A 61 -23.03 -33.76 -5.75
C THR A 61 -23.27 -32.62 -6.72
N GLY A 62 -24.27 -31.77 -6.46
CA GLY A 62 -24.65 -30.61 -7.26
C GLY A 62 -24.74 -29.32 -6.42
N VAL A 63 -25.56 -28.38 -6.90
CA VAL A 63 -25.78 -27.10 -6.24
C VAL A 63 -26.75 -27.27 -5.06
N CYS A 64 -26.33 -26.95 -3.86
CA CYS A 64 -27.22 -26.79 -2.70
C CYS A 64 -27.67 -25.31 -2.63
N THR A 65 -28.96 -25.07 -2.84
CA THR A 65 -29.55 -23.74 -2.68
C THR A 65 -30.27 -23.65 -1.33
N ALA A 66 -29.77 -22.79 -0.46
CA ALA A 66 -30.40 -22.49 0.83
C ALA A 66 -30.52 -20.97 0.99
N THR A 67 -31.64 -20.52 1.55
CA THR A 67 -31.83 -19.09 1.88
C THR A 67 -30.90 -18.68 3.03
N THR A 68 -30.60 -19.60 3.95
CA THR A 68 -29.70 -19.39 5.08
C THR A 68 -29.01 -20.68 5.41
N LEU A 69 -27.71 -20.67 5.60
CA LEU A 69 -26.91 -21.70 6.22
C LEU A 69 -26.56 -21.21 7.62
N SER A 70 -27.13 -21.84 8.66
CA SER A 70 -26.77 -21.52 10.04
C SER A 70 -25.86 -22.61 10.60
N GLY A 71 -24.77 -22.21 11.26
CA GLY A 71 -23.75 -23.10 11.78
C GLY A 71 -22.35 -22.73 11.32
N ALA A 72 -21.33 -23.38 11.86
CA ALA A 72 -19.95 -23.20 11.42
C ALA A 72 -19.70 -23.96 10.12
N VAL A 73 -19.36 -23.23 9.04
CA VAL A 73 -18.84 -23.83 7.82
C VAL A 73 -17.32 -23.89 7.94
N ALA A 74 -16.76 -25.10 7.94
CA ALA A 74 -15.30 -25.24 7.96
C ALA A 74 -14.68 -24.61 6.70
N ALA A 75 -13.82 -23.62 6.89
CA ALA A 75 -13.15 -22.88 5.80
C ALA A 75 -12.31 -23.80 4.90
N SER A 76 -11.83 -24.94 5.43
CA SER A 76 -11.09 -25.95 4.67
C SER A 76 -11.91 -26.65 3.58
N GLY A 77 -13.25 -26.56 3.66
CA GLY A 77 -14.17 -27.10 2.65
C GLY A 77 -14.63 -26.08 1.61
N LEU A 78 -14.27 -24.80 1.76
CA LEU A 78 -14.62 -23.76 0.82
C LEU A 78 -13.57 -23.68 -0.29
N THR A 79 -13.83 -24.33 -1.40
CA THR A 79 -12.99 -24.25 -2.60
C THR A 79 -13.68 -23.36 -3.64
N GLY A 80 -12.95 -22.38 -4.16
CA GLY A 80 -13.46 -21.44 -5.16
C GLY A 80 -13.55 -19.99 -4.67
N ALA A 81 -13.81 -19.05 -5.56
CA ALA A 81 -13.96 -17.65 -5.25
C ALA A 81 -15.34 -17.38 -4.60
N ILE A 82 -15.33 -16.76 -3.42
CA ILE A 82 -16.56 -16.23 -2.82
C ILE A 82 -16.80 -14.83 -3.43
N PRO A 83 -17.92 -14.59 -4.14
CA PRO A 83 -18.20 -13.29 -4.71
C PRO A 83 -18.18 -12.20 -3.63
N VAL A 84 -17.50 -11.08 -3.92
CA VAL A 84 -17.32 -9.95 -2.98
C VAL A 84 -18.65 -9.43 -2.42
N ALA A 85 -19.72 -9.46 -3.21
CA ALA A 85 -21.06 -9.07 -2.77
C ALA A 85 -21.62 -9.93 -1.60
N ARG A 86 -21.02 -11.09 -1.32
CA ARG A 86 -21.42 -11.98 -0.21
C ARG A 86 -20.51 -11.87 1.03
N LEU A 87 -19.47 -11.05 0.96
CA LEU A 87 -18.51 -10.81 2.04
C LEU A 87 -18.79 -9.50 2.78
N THR A 88 -20.04 -9.05 2.80
CA THR A 88 -20.43 -7.85 3.54
C THR A 88 -20.38 -8.12 5.04
N SER A 89 -19.62 -7.30 5.78
CA SER A 89 -19.54 -7.32 7.24
C SER A 89 -18.76 -8.47 7.88
N ILE A 90 -17.59 -8.82 7.33
CA ILE A 90 -16.64 -9.67 8.06
C ILE A 90 -15.89 -8.80 9.08
N PRO A 91 -16.04 -9.02 10.40
CA PRO A 91 -15.25 -8.30 11.38
C PRO A 91 -13.75 -8.52 11.14
N ALA A 92 -12.95 -7.46 11.14
CA ALA A 92 -11.50 -7.55 10.89
C ALA A 92 -10.78 -8.53 11.84
N ALA A 93 -11.31 -8.70 13.08
CA ALA A 93 -10.80 -9.66 14.06
C ALA A 93 -10.94 -11.13 13.61
N ASN A 94 -11.80 -11.43 12.64
CA ASN A 94 -12.06 -12.79 12.15
C ASN A 94 -11.26 -13.12 10.88
N ILE A 95 -10.47 -12.18 10.38
CA ILE A 95 -9.60 -12.41 9.22
C ILE A 95 -8.25 -12.88 9.78
N VAL A 96 -8.09 -14.17 9.96
CA VAL A 96 -6.84 -14.80 10.40
C VAL A 96 -6.21 -15.49 9.21
N GLY A 97 -5.09 -14.99 8.74
CA GLY A 97 -4.35 -15.57 7.60
C GLY A 97 -3.42 -14.57 6.93
N VAL A 98 -2.54 -15.07 6.06
CA VAL A 98 -1.66 -14.24 5.24
C VAL A 98 -2.40 -13.89 3.95
N ALA A 99 -2.77 -12.63 3.78
CA ALA A 99 -3.19 -12.14 2.46
C ALA A 99 -1.95 -12.03 1.57
N THR A 100 -1.81 -12.93 0.59
CA THR A 100 -0.70 -12.93 -0.36
C THR A 100 -0.89 -11.97 -1.52
N ALA A 101 -2.06 -11.32 -1.64
CA ALA A 101 -2.34 -10.26 -2.59
C ALA A 101 -3.34 -9.26 -1.98
N GLY A 102 -2.93 -8.02 -1.93
CA GLY A 102 -3.74 -6.81 -1.77
C GLY A 102 -4.98 -6.85 -0.89
N PHE A 103 -4.85 -6.52 0.41
CA PHE A 103 -5.96 -5.93 1.13
C PHE A 103 -6.18 -4.51 0.58
N GLU A 104 -7.00 -4.39 -0.45
CA GLU A 104 -7.52 -3.09 -0.82
C GLU A 104 -8.73 -2.77 0.06
N ARG A 105 -8.58 -1.78 0.92
CA ARG A 105 -9.70 -1.21 1.64
C ARG A 105 -10.61 -0.54 0.60
N SER A 106 -11.83 -1.06 0.40
CA SER A 106 -12.87 -0.37 -0.37
C SER A 106 -13.14 1.00 0.28
N GLY A 107 -12.64 2.05 -0.35
CA GLY A 107 -12.68 3.41 0.16
C GLY A 107 -11.32 4.03 0.42
N GLY A 108 -10.23 3.35 0.06
CA GLY A 108 -8.87 3.85 0.21
C GLY A 108 -8.46 4.14 1.66
N PHE A 109 -7.18 4.29 1.93
CA PHE A 109 -6.75 5.08 3.08
C PHE A 109 -7.01 6.54 2.70
N SER A 110 -7.77 7.28 3.51
CA SER A 110 -7.91 8.73 3.36
C SER A 110 -6.64 9.49 3.80
N GLY A 111 -5.49 8.99 3.39
CA GLY A 111 -4.18 9.55 3.64
C GLY A 111 -3.22 8.95 2.63
N GLY A 112 -2.35 9.76 2.07
CA GLY A 112 -1.48 9.37 0.97
C GLY A 112 -0.65 8.14 1.27
N LYS A 113 -0.72 7.15 0.41
CA LYS A 113 0.15 5.98 0.44
C LYS A 113 1.49 6.35 -0.19
N ILE A 114 2.58 6.00 0.46
CA ILE A 114 3.92 6.14 -0.14
C ILE A 114 4.11 5.01 -1.15
N LEU A 115 4.29 5.38 -2.43
CA LEU A 115 4.44 4.43 -3.53
C LEU A 115 5.90 4.08 -3.79
N GLN A 116 6.80 5.07 -3.67
CA GLN A 116 8.24 4.88 -3.83
C GLN A 116 9.02 5.90 -3.00
N VAL A 117 10.25 5.55 -2.65
CA VAL A 117 11.18 6.41 -1.93
C VAL A 117 12.51 6.39 -2.66
N VAL A 118 13.06 7.57 -2.95
CA VAL A 118 14.39 7.75 -3.52
C VAL A 118 15.19 8.66 -2.61
N GLN A 119 16.44 8.29 -2.31
CA GLN A 119 17.33 9.12 -1.51
C GLN A 119 18.69 9.25 -2.20
N THR A 120 19.19 10.47 -2.26
CA THR A 120 20.59 10.76 -2.56
C THR A 120 21.28 11.22 -1.29
N PHE A 121 22.38 10.60 -0.99
CA PHE A 121 23.21 10.89 0.16
C PHE A 121 24.55 11.49 -0.31
N LEU A 122 24.90 12.67 0.20
CA LEU A 122 26.14 13.37 -0.12
C LEU A 122 26.99 13.48 1.14
N ASN A 123 28.15 12.81 1.13
CA ASN A 123 29.12 12.81 2.23
C ASN A 123 30.42 13.56 1.90
N THR A 124 30.50 14.15 0.71
CA THR A 124 31.63 14.97 0.29
C THR A 124 31.38 16.42 0.61
N ALA A 125 32.42 17.16 0.95
CA ALA A 125 32.33 18.59 1.18
C ALA A 125 32.21 19.33 -0.16
N VAL A 126 31.29 20.30 -0.23
CA VAL A 126 31.14 21.22 -1.37
C VAL A 126 31.28 22.64 -0.88
N SER A 127 31.89 23.50 -1.68
CA SER A 127 32.08 24.92 -1.35
C SER A 127 31.56 25.82 -2.46
N LEU A 128 30.91 26.91 -2.08
CA LEU A 128 30.60 28.05 -2.94
C LEU A 128 31.54 29.19 -2.55
N GLY A 129 32.45 29.56 -3.43
CA GLY A 129 33.25 30.78 -3.28
C GLY A 129 32.36 32.00 -3.47
N GLY A 130 32.71 33.15 -2.92
CA GLY A 130 31.95 34.39 -2.89
C GLY A 130 31.16 34.80 -4.13
N VAL A 131 30.13 34.02 -4.48
CA VAL A 131 29.32 34.16 -5.70
C VAL A 131 27.91 34.59 -5.32
N GLN A 132 27.49 35.74 -5.84
CA GLN A 132 26.14 36.31 -5.60
C GLN A 132 25.11 35.87 -6.65
N SER A 133 25.39 34.82 -7.41
CA SER A 133 24.44 34.20 -8.34
C SER A 133 24.10 32.77 -7.91
N TYR A 134 22.89 32.33 -8.22
CA TYR A 134 22.47 30.98 -7.91
C TYR A 134 23.30 29.95 -8.68
N THR A 135 23.92 29.04 -7.96
CA THR A 135 24.76 27.96 -8.50
C THR A 135 24.27 26.63 -7.94
N ASP A 136 24.26 25.59 -8.76
CA ASP A 136 23.87 24.23 -8.32
C ASP A 136 24.83 23.71 -7.26
N ILE A 137 24.30 23.12 -6.19
CA ILE A 137 25.12 22.35 -5.24
C ILE A 137 25.48 21.02 -5.90
N SER A 138 26.76 20.89 -6.26
CA SER A 138 27.24 19.70 -7.00
C SER A 138 26.95 18.40 -6.24
N GLY A 139 26.31 17.45 -6.92
CA GLY A 139 25.96 16.15 -6.35
C GLY A 139 24.75 16.14 -5.40
N PHE A 140 24.18 17.31 -5.07
CA PHE A 140 23.02 17.39 -4.17
C PHE A 140 21.72 17.46 -4.97
N THR A 141 21.37 16.34 -5.58
CA THR A 141 20.22 16.18 -6.48
C THR A 141 19.64 14.78 -6.36
N ALA A 142 18.35 14.62 -6.57
CA ALA A 142 17.67 13.33 -6.65
C ALA A 142 16.63 13.34 -7.78
N SER A 143 16.35 12.18 -8.35
CA SER A 143 15.35 12.04 -9.42
C SER A 143 14.33 10.98 -9.08
N ILE A 144 13.06 11.26 -9.35
CA ILE A 144 11.93 10.37 -9.15
C ILE A 144 11.03 10.42 -10.39
N THR A 145 10.47 9.28 -10.77
CA THR A 145 9.50 9.21 -11.88
C THR A 145 8.13 8.88 -11.30
N PRO A 146 7.19 9.83 -11.26
CA PRO A 146 5.86 9.60 -10.70
C PRO A 146 5.08 8.56 -11.50
N SER A 147 4.34 7.72 -10.82
CA SER A 147 3.45 6.72 -11.43
C SER A 147 2.14 7.32 -11.94
N SER A 148 1.76 8.50 -11.41
CA SER A 148 0.58 9.26 -11.83
C SER A 148 0.83 10.76 -11.77
N ALA A 149 0.25 11.50 -12.71
CA ALA A 149 0.30 12.97 -12.75
C ALA A 149 -0.48 13.63 -11.59
N SER A 150 -1.42 12.92 -10.97
CA SER A 150 -2.18 13.39 -9.80
C SER A 150 -1.43 13.22 -8.49
N ASN A 151 -0.40 12.38 -8.45
CA ASN A 151 0.36 12.12 -7.24
C ASN A 151 1.18 13.35 -6.81
N LYS A 152 1.60 13.33 -5.56
CA LYS A 152 2.46 14.37 -5.01
C LYS A 152 3.85 13.81 -4.68
N ILE A 153 4.84 14.68 -4.69
CA ILE A 153 6.20 14.35 -4.30
C ILE A 153 6.54 15.07 -3.00
N LEU A 154 6.69 14.31 -1.92
CA LEU A 154 7.22 14.82 -0.66
C LEU A 154 8.74 14.90 -0.78
N ILE A 155 9.27 16.10 -0.62
CA ILE A 155 10.70 16.41 -0.71
C ILE A 155 11.19 16.74 0.68
N MET A 156 12.20 16.03 1.14
CA MET A 156 12.86 16.30 2.42
C MET A 156 14.34 16.54 2.16
N LEU A 157 14.81 17.72 2.53
CA LEU A 157 16.20 18.12 2.44
C LEU A 157 16.79 18.17 3.83
N GLN A 158 17.89 17.47 4.05
CA GLN A 158 18.73 17.60 5.23
C GLN A 158 20.11 18.07 4.80
N MET A 159 20.50 19.25 5.24
CA MET A 159 21.75 19.88 4.83
C MET A 159 22.57 20.31 6.05
N ASN A 160 23.84 19.96 6.07
CA ASN A 160 24.80 20.45 7.03
C ASN A 160 25.60 21.60 6.41
N LEU A 161 25.26 22.84 6.77
CA LEU A 161 25.77 24.05 6.16
C LEU A 161 26.63 24.85 7.13
N SER A 162 27.70 25.42 6.62
CA SER A 162 28.51 26.42 7.32
C SER A 162 28.78 27.59 6.39
N THR A 163 28.84 28.81 6.92
CA THR A 163 29.06 30.02 6.14
C THR A 163 29.85 31.04 6.92
N GLU A 164 30.59 31.86 6.17
CA GLU A 164 31.28 33.05 6.70
C GLU A 164 30.36 34.28 6.71
N GLY A 165 29.11 34.18 6.23
CA GLY A 165 28.17 35.28 6.16
C GLY A 165 26.76 34.82 5.87
N GLU A 166 26.15 35.32 4.79
CA GLU A 166 24.76 35.08 4.44
C GLU A 166 24.65 34.25 3.18
N TYR A 167 23.72 33.29 3.18
CA TYR A 167 23.37 32.52 1.99
C TYR A 167 21.86 32.36 1.85
N ILE A 168 21.43 32.13 0.63
CA ILE A 168 20.06 31.76 0.27
C ILE A 168 20.06 30.48 -0.58
N LEU A 169 18.97 29.71 -0.47
CA LEU A 169 18.79 28.44 -1.14
C LEU A 169 17.55 28.50 -2.04
N LYS A 170 17.64 27.90 -3.20
CA LYS A 170 16.49 27.59 -4.08
C LYS A 170 16.37 26.09 -4.29
N LEU A 171 15.16 25.58 -4.11
CA LEU A 171 14.80 24.24 -4.55
C LEU A 171 14.17 24.32 -5.93
N LEU A 172 14.71 23.58 -6.87
CA LEU A 172 14.26 23.53 -8.25
C LEU A 172 13.81 22.12 -8.61
N ARG A 173 12.75 22.05 -9.43
CA ARG A 173 12.33 20.84 -10.13
C ARG A 173 12.57 21.04 -11.62
N THR A 174 13.20 20.05 -12.26
CA THR A 174 13.29 19.95 -13.72
C THR A 174 12.52 18.73 -14.17
N ALA A 175 11.48 18.93 -15.01
CA ALA A 175 10.66 17.86 -15.58
C ALA A 175 10.31 18.22 -17.03
N ALA A 176 10.27 17.24 -17.92
CA ALA A 176 9.96 17.43 -19.36
C ALA A 176 10.76 18.57 -20.03
N GLY A 177 12.02 18.79 -19.62
CA GLY A 177 12.89 19.85 -20.15
C GLY A 177 12.64 21.26 -19.58
N SER A 178 11.66 21.43 -18.70
CA SER A 178 11.36 22.71 -18.04
C SER A 178 11.83 22.70 -16.59
N THR A 179 12.34 23.84 -16.11
CA THR A 179 12.76 24.02 -14.72
C THR A 179 11.85 25.05 -14.04
N SER A 180 11.37 24.70 -12.86
CA SER A 180 10.52 25.54 -12.01
C SER A 180 11.02 25.58 -10.57
N ASP A 181 10.72 26.68 -9.89
CA ASP A 181 11.00 26.83 -8.45
C ASP A 181 9.96 26.04 -7.64
N VAL A 182 10.40 25.42 -6.53
CA VAL A 182 9.55 24.73 -5.57
C VAL A 182 9.61 25.47 -4.22
N GLY A 183 8.44 25.82 -3.69
CA GLY A 183 8.32 26.42 -2.36
C GLY A 183 8.85 27.85 -2.24
N ASN A 184 9.02 28.54 -3.36
CA ASN A 184 9.48 29.93 -3.34
C ASN A 184 8.33 30.90 -3.00
N SER A 185 8.69 31.97 -2.28
CA SER A 185 7.78 33.10 -2.04
C SER A 185 7.69 33.98 -3.29
N THR A 186 6.51 34.51 -3.55
CA THR A 186 6.25 35.50 -4.63
C THR A 186 5.94 36.89 -4.09
N ALA A 187 6.41 37.22 -2.88
CA ALA A 187 6.07 38.46 -2.20
C ALA A 187 6.81 39.68 -2.75
N GLY A 188 6.19 40.40 -3.65
CA GLY A 188 6.58 41.77 -4.05
C GLY A 188 8.01 41.92 -4.58
N ASN A 189 8.72 42.94 -4.06
CA ASN A 189 10.09 43.30 -4.50
C ASN A 189 11.19 42.51 -3.75
N HIS A 190 10.83 41.45 -3.03
CA HIS A 190 11.83 40.65 -2.31
C HIS A 190 12.46 39.59 -3.20
N THR A 191 13.75 39.29 -2.94
CA THR A 191 14.41 38.17 -3.61
C THR A 191 13.74 36.86 -3.20
N SER A 192 13.18 36.13 -4.17
CA SER A 192 12.51 34.85 -3.94
C SER A 192 13.54 33.75 -3.65
N PHE A 193 13.35 33.04 -2.55
CA PHE A 193 14.17 31.87 -2.19
C PHE A 193 13.37 30.85 -1.38
N THR A 194 13.82 29.59 -1.37
CA THR A 194 13.19 28.50 -0.65
C THR A 194 13.60 28.48 0.85
N GLY A 195 14.82 28.86 1.14
CA GLY A 195 15.37 28.94 2.50
C GLY A 195 16.67 29.68 2.54
N GLY A 196 17.08 30.14 3.68
CA GLY A 196 18.31 30.89 3.84
C GLY A 196 18.76 31.01 5.29
N PHE A 197 19.92 31.59 5.48
CA PHE A 197 20.50 31.82 6.77
C PHE A 197 21.40 33.08 6.75
N GLN A 198 21.36 33.80 7.82
CA GLN A 198 22.25 34.92 8.07
C GLN A 198 23.10 34.64 9.32
N ASN A 199 24.40 34.71 9.20
CA ASN A 199 25.30 34.64 10.33
C ASN A 199 25.72 36.05 10.74
N THR A 200 25.08 36.60 11.77
CA THR A 200 25.27 38.01 12.16
C THR A 200 26.30 38.25 13.25
N ALA A 201 26.89 37.27 13.90
CA ALA A 201 27.61 37.55 15.11
C ALA A 201 28.63 36.52 15.63
N ARG A 202 29.22 35.64 14.81
CA ARG A 202 30.20 34.70 15.39
C ARG A 202 31.61 34.92 14.85
N SER A 203 32.49 35.31 15.69
CA SER A 203 33.95 35.35 15.48
C SER A 203 34.53 33.92 15.56
N GLY A 204 34.16 33.06 14.63
CA GLY A 204 34.68 31.70 14.58
C GLY A 204 33.85 30.86 13.66
N TYR A 205 34.38 30.49 12.53
CA TYR A 205 33.74 29.74 11.46
C TYR A 205 33.70 28.22 11.74
N TYR A 206 33.48 27.87 13.03
CA TYR A 206 33.53 26.47 13.51
C TYR A 206 32.17 25.80 13.51
N ASP A 207 31.11 26.58 13.32
CA ASP A 207 29.76 26.08 13.40
C ASP A 207 29.32 25.41 12.07
N MET A 208 28.69 24.29 12.20
CA MET A 208 27.93 23.63 11.13
C MET A 208 26.49 23.52 11.61
N LEU A 209 25.57 24.02 10.81
CA LEU A 209 24.15 24.11 11.14
C LEU A 209 23.34 23.17 10.26
N ASP A 210 22.47 22.43 10.90
CA ASP A 210 21.49 21.61 10.20
C ASP A 210 20.37 22.49 9.62
N LYS A 211 20.18 22.40 8.31
CA LYS A 211 19.06 23.01 7.61
C LYS A 211 18.16 21.93 7.07
N ASN A 212 16.96 21.84 7.61
CA ASN A 212 15.94 20.90 7.19
C ASN A 212 14.80 21.65 6.48
N LEU A 213 14.48 21.25 5.26
CA LEU A 213 13.38 21.81 4.48
C LEU A 213 12.50 20.67 4.00
N THR A 214 11.19 20.86 4.08
CA THR A 214 10.20 19.87 3.64
C THR A 214 9.14 20.55 2.78
N PHE A 215 8.88 20.00 1.62
CA PHE A 215 7.87 20.49 0.67
C PHE A 215 7.07 19.33 0.11
N LEU A 216 5.83 19.62 -0.26
CA LEU A 216 4.97 18.71 -1.01
C LEU A 216 4.69 19.36 -2.38
N ASP A 217 5.23 18.78 -3.43
CA ASP A 217 5.12 19.27 -4.80
C ASP A 217 4.13 18.42 -5.60
N ASP A 218 3.44 19.03 -6.57
CA ASP A 218 2.54 18.32 -7.48
C ASP A 218 3.35 17.65 -8.59
N ALA A 219 3.11 16.37 -8.84
CA ALA A 219 3.80 15.65 -9.91
C ALA A 219 3.52 16.26 -11.28
N GLN A 220 2.26 16.57 -11.59
CA GLN A 220 1.78 17.19 -12.83
C GLN A 220 1.96 16.33 -14.09
N ASP A 221 2.94 15.45 -14.14
CA ASP A 221 3.19 14.50 -15.23
C ASP A 221 3.91 13.24 -14.73
N THR A 222 4.15 12.28 -15.61
CA THR A 222 4.83 11.02 -15.33
C THR A 222 6.25 10.96 -15.91
N ASN A 223 6.84 12.11 -16.25
CA ASN A 223 8.24 12.18 -16.66
C ASN A 223 9.17 12.07 -15.43
N ALA A 224 10.45 11.86 -15.68
CA ALA A 224 11.43 11.93 -14.60
C ALA A 224 11.55 13.37 -14.09
N HIS A 225 11.32 13.56 -12.80
CA HIS A 225 11.48 14.82 -12.08
C HIS A 225 12.83 14.83 -11.39
N VAL A 226 13.67 15.78 -11.74
CA VAL A 226 14.97 16.01 -11.08
C VAL A 226 14.82 17.18 -10.13
N TYR A 227 15.00 16.92 -8.84
CA TYR A 227 15.04 17.94 -7.81
C TYR A 227 16.48 18.26 -7.46
N LYS A 228 16.83 19.55 -7.45
CA LYS A 228 18.16 20.04 -7.11
C LYS A 228 18.09 21.30 -6.26
N VAL A 229 19.12 21.54 -5.49
CA VAL A 229 19.25 22.76 -4.69
C VAL A 229 20.33 23.64 -5.30
N GLN A 230 20.00 24.90 -5.44
CA GLN A 230 20.94 25.97 -5.75
C GLN A 230 21.19 26.79 -4.48
N TRP A 231 22.38 27.33 -4.37
CA TRP A 231 22.75 28.30 -3.36
C TRP A 231 23.33 29.59 -3.98
N SER A 232 23.25 30.68 -3.23
CA SER A 232 23.85 31.96 -3.58
C SER A 232 24.30 32.63 -2.30
N ASN A 233 25.45 33.28 -2.32
CA ASN A 233 25.91 34.15 -1.23
C ASN A 233 25.32 35.55 -1.39
N ILE A 234 24.97 36.18 -0.29
CA ILE A 234 24.50 37.58 -0.30
C ILE A 234 25.66 38.54 -0.16
N THR A 235 26.66 38.18 0.65
CA THR A 235 27.74 39.05 1.09
C THR A 235 29.13 38.69 0.56
N ASN A 236 29.22 38.06 -0.58
CA ASN A 236 30.50 37.69 -1.23
C ASN A 236 31.48 36.93 -0.31
N VAL A 237 30.96 36.02 0.48
CA VAL A 237 31.69 35.15 1.41
C VAL A 237 31.53 33.68 1.03
N ASN A 238 32.36 32.83 1.63
CA ASN A 238 32.26 31.41 1.32
C ASN A 238 31.13 30.73 2.11
N THR A 239 30.46 29.79 1.45
CA THR A 239 29.50 28.86 2.06
C THR A 239 29.90 27.43 1.77
N TYR A 240 29.72 26.55 2.72
CA TYR A 240 30.17 25.18 2.66
C TYR A 240 29.05 24.23 3.01
N LEU A 241 28.97 23.11 2.30
CA LEU A 241 28.13 21.98 2.63
C LEU A 241 29.01 20.84 3.12
N ASN A 242 28.59 20.15 4.17
CA ASN A 242 29.24 19.00 4.80
C ASN A 242 30.62 19.25 5.39
N ARG A 243 30.99 20.51 5.66
CA ARG A 243 32.17 20.85 6.46
C ARG A 243 32.00 22.20 7.14
N THR A 244 32.77 22.44 8.18
CA THR A 244 32.91 23.75 8.78
C THR A 244 33.60 24.74 7.82
N ALA A 245 33.26 26.01 7.93
CA ALA A 245 33.93 27.09 7.17
C ALA A 245 35.41 27.17 7.51
N TYR A 246 35.74 27.07 8.79
CA TYR A 246 37.10 26.96 9.25
C TYR A 246 37.62 25.55 9.05
N SER A 247 38.70 25.39 8.29
CA SER A 247 39.39 24.14 8.08
C SER A 247 40.84 24.28 8.51
N THR A 248 41.20 23.68 9.63
CA THR A 248 42.59 23.57 10.09
C THR A 248 43.07 22.13 9.95
N THR A 249 44.37 21.95 9.97
CA THR A 249 44.99 20.61 10.08
C THR A 249 44.76 20.01 11.48
N THR A 250 44.16 20.74 12.41
CA THR A 250 43.93 20.32 13.79
C THR A 250 42.49 19.83 13.92
N ALA A 251 42.32 18.53 14.17
CA ALA A 251 41.02 17.83 14.20
C ALA A 251 39.98 18.42 15.19
N ASN A 252 40.41 19.19 16.19
CA ASN A 252 39.52 19.73 17.22
C ASN A 252 38.60 20.89 16.75
N TYR A 253 38.81 21.42 15.56
CA TYR A 253 38.07 22.59 15.04
C TYR A 253 37.56 22.39 13.60
N SER A 254 37.77 21.22 13.04
CA SER A 254 37.32 20.89 11.68
C SER A 254 36.35 19.71 11.74
N TYR A 255 35.09 19.98 11.41
CA TYR A 255 34.04 18.96 11.41
C TYR A 255 33.57 18.69 10.00
N SER A 256 33.21 17.43 9.75
CA SER A 256 32.58 16.99 8.51
C SER A 256 31.21 16.39 8.80
N GLY A 257 30.25 16.67 7.96
CA GLY A 257 28.89 16.15 8.02
C GLY A 257 28.50 15.47 6.75
N SER A 258 27.24 15.12 6.67
CA SER A 258 26.61 14.57 5.47
C SER A 258 25.25 15.19 5.26
N SER A 259 24.80 15.23 4.03
CA SER A 259 23.50 15.78 3.64
C SER A 259 22.73 14.81 2.77
N SER A 260 21.41 14.93 2.76
CA SER A 260 20.58 14.06 1.95
C SER A 260 19.41 14.80 1.30
N VAL A 261 19.02 14.32 0.12
CA VAL A 261 17.76 14.63 -0.54
C VAL A 261 16.92 13.37 -0.55
N THR A 262 15.76 13.39 0.08
CA THR A 262 14.81 12.29 0.07
C THR A 262 13.54 12.71 -0.66
N LEU A 263 13.13 11.92 -1.63
CA LEU A 263 11.90 12.09 -2.41
C LEU A 263 10.98 10.91 -2.12
N MET A 264 9.70 11.19 -1.86
CA MET A 264 8.67 10.16 -1.67
C MET A 264 7.49 10.47 -2.56
N GLU A 265 7.09 9.52 -3.41
CA GLU A 265 5.82 9.63 -4.13
C GLU A 265 4.67 9.27 -3.21
N VAL A 266 3.70 10.16 -3.13
CA VAL A 266 2.50 10.04 -2.31
C VAL A 266 1.28 9.96 -3.23
N GLU A 267 0.54 8.88 -3.12
CA GLU A 267 -0.72 8.67 -3.84
C GLU A 267 -1.81 9.61 -3.28
N VAL A 268 -2.58 10.25 -4.17
CA VAL A 268 -3.66 11.19 -3.82
C VAL A 268 -5.01 10.69 -4.30
#